data_c0e3b0e1640cfc0ff26a67944424bfe4
#
_entry.id   c0e3b0e1640cfc0ff26a67944424bfe4
#
_cell.length_a   1.000
_cell.length_b   1.000
_cell.length_c   1.000
_cell.angle_alpha   90.00
_cell.angle_beta   90.00
_cell.angle_gamma   90.00
#
_symmetry.space_group_name_H-M   'P 1'
#
loop_
_entity.id
_entity.type
_entity.pdbx_description
1 polymer ?
#
loop_
_entity_poly.entity_id
_entity_poly.type
_entity_poly.pdbx_seq_one_letter_code
_entity_poly.pdbx_strand_id
1 'polypeptide(L)'
;MLTGMGTEAHTERLTRNMQFSDYRSGRQLRRPTLILLYGLLFATVSLTSSAYPQPSSDTAGEQRLFSLINQERVKEGLAPLELDERLSRAARKHTQIMIQNDSLSHQFDTEESLQLRVSDENVRCDHDGENIALDSDIEVAHVMLMQSPPHRANILNPQYNAVGIGILKTDELFYITEDFAHVLPNYSEPESDAFAQQAISEYAKSQGVPAPKRKPLPHLRQMACDLALDDKLESKKASDIPGVTSAVAWNASDLGKLPSNLKRLLGQPLSSGYSLGVCFAPSVTHPGGVYWLVMVIY
;
A
#
# COMPACT_ATOMS: atom_id res chain seq x y z
N MET A 1 47.42 -19.13 21.54
CA MET A 1 47.10 -20.55 21.81
C MET A 1 45.66 -20.79 21.40
N LEU A 2 45.50 -21.70 20.45
CA LEU A 2 44.34 -22.55 20.12
C LEU A 2 43.09 -21.83 19.60
N THR A 3 42.84 -21.82 18.29
CA THR A 3 42.17 -22.83 17.44
C THR A 3 40.70 -23.01 17.83
N GLY A 4 39.72 -22.96 16.96
CA GLY A 4 39.68 -23.27 15.58
C GLY A 4 38.26 -23.35 15.09
N MET A 5 38.13 -23.47 13.78
CA MET A 5 37.13 -24.19 12.99
C MET A 5 35.66 -23.73 13.16
N GLY A 6 34.91 -23.21 12.22
CA GLY A 6 34.84 -23.62 10.80
C GLY A 6 33.58 -24.46 10.58
N THR A 7 32.52 -23.89 9.98
CA THR A 7 31.61 -24.70 9.17
C THR A 7 30.98 -23.81 8.09
N GLU A 8 31.38 -24.07 6.86
CA GLU A 8 30.69 -23.71 5.63
C GLU A 8 29.38 -24.52 5.54
N ALA A 9 28.31 -23.87 5.11
CA ALA A 9 27.10 -24.58 4.66
C ALA A 9 26.69 -24.07 3.27
N HIS A 10 26.80 -24.99 2.34
CA HIS A 10 26.41 -25.01 0.95
C HIS A 10 25.14 -24.24 0.58
N THR A 11 25.31 -23.38 -0.41
CA THR A 11 24.22 -22.82 -1.22
C THR A 11 24.06 -23.71 -2.46
N GLU A 12 23.07 -24.55 -2.51
CA GLU A 12 22.67 -25.24 -3.74
C GLU A 12 21.66 -24.42 -4.53
N ARG A 13 22.08 -24.05 -5.73
CA ARG A 13 21.23 -23.51 -6.79
C ARG A 13 20.35 -24.60 -7.37
N LEU A 14 19.07 -24.39 -7.44
CA LEU A 14 18.17 -25.11 -8.33
C LEU A 14 17.63 -24.15 -9.40
N THR A 15 18.37 -24.09 -10.50
CA THR A 15 17.86 -23.62 -11.80
C THR A 15 17.04 -24.74 -12.43
N ARG A 16 15.78 -24.50 -12.72
CA ARG A 16 14.97 -25.38 -13.58
C ARG A 16 14.56 -24.65 -14.84
N ASN A 17 15.23 -24.98 -15.91
CA ASN A 17 14.87 -24.66 -17.29
C ASN A 17 13.51 -25.26 -17.65
N MET A 18 12.59 -24.44 -18.15
CA MET A 18 11.47 -24.91 -18.97
C MET A 18 11.81 -24.70 -20.44
N GLN A 19 12.04 -25.77 -21.14
CA GLN A 19 12.10 -25.80 -22.60
C GLN A 19 10.70 -26.00 -23.18
N PHE A 20 10.33 -25.12 -24.09
CA PHE A 20 9.24 -25.31 -25.04
C PHE A 20 9.73 -26.22 -26.15
N SER A 21 8.97 -27.26 -26.50
CA SER A 21 9.16 -28.03 -27.72
C SER A 21 7.82 -28.54 -28.28
N ASP A 22 7.50 -27.96 -29.39
CA ASP A 22 6.91 -28.49 -30.63
C ASP A 22 5.70 -29.42 -30.65
N TYR A 23 4.66 -28.81 -31.16
CA TYR A 23 3.48 -29.42 -31.77
C TYR A 23 3.86 -30.00 -33.16
N ARG A 24 3.72 -31.31 -33.37
CA ARG A 24 3.61 -31.93 -34.72
C ARG A 24 2.52 -32.97 -34.77
N SER A 25 1.68 -32.79 -35.77
CA SER A 25 0.59 -33.61 -36.26
C SER A 25 1.00 -35.03 -36.69
N GLY A 26 0.08 -35.99 -36.60
CA GLY A 26 0.25 -37.27 -37.31
C GLY A 26 -0.81 -38.32 -37.03
N ARG A 27 -1.84 -38.37 -37.90
CA ARG A 27 -2.55 -39.53 -38.43
C ARG A 27 -3.26 -40.54 -37.52
N GLN A 28 -4.53 -40.63 -37.82
CA GLN A 28 -5.52 -41.67 -37.44
C GLN A 28 -5.07 -43.08 -37.77
N LEU A 29 -5.35 -44.01 -36.86
CA LEU A 29 -5.57 -45.43 -37.16
C LEU A 29 -6.81 -45.91 -36.38
N ARG A 30 -7.84 -46.23 -37.12
CA ARG A 30 -9.06 -46.86 -36.61
C ARG A 30 -8.80 -48.28 -36.22
N ARG A 31 -9.24 -48.77 -35.07
CA ARG A 31 -9.48 -50.18 -34.75
C ARG A 31 -10.79 -50.29 -33.94
N PRO A 32 -11.53 -51.40 -34.12
CA PRO A 32 -12.92 -51.48 -33.81
C PRO A 32 -13.24 -51.80 -32.34
N THR A 33 -14.36 -51.31 -31.97
CA THR A 33 -15.02 -51.31 -30.70
C THR A 33 -15.46 -52.70 -30.24
N LEU A 34 -15.12 -53.08 -29.04
CA LEU A 34 -15.82 -54.10 -28.27
C LEU A 34 -16.52 -53.41 -27.11
N ILE A 35 -17.83 -53.31 -27.21
CA ILE A 35 -18.70 -52.69 -26.19
C ILE A 35 -18.97 -53.74 -25.11
N LEU A 36 -18.31 -53.63 -23.97
CA LEU A 36 -18.68 -54.32 -22.73
C LEU A 36 -19.52 -53.37 -21.89
N LEU A 37 -20.82 -53.64 -21.87
CA LEU A 37 -21.77 -52.97 -20.96
C LEU A 37 -21.50 -53.43 -19.52
N TYR A 38 -20.74 -52.66 -18.74
CA TYR A 38 -20.73 -52.73 -17.29
C TYR A 38 -21.66 -51.65 -16.77
N GLY A 39 -22.83 -52.06 -16.29
CA GLY A 39 -23.75 -51.19 -15.57
C GLY A 39 -23.11 -50.78 -14.24
N LEU A 40 -22.53 -49.59 -14.19
CA LEU A 40 -22.14 -48.94 -12.94
C LEU A 40 -23.35 -48.28 -12.31
N LEU A 41 -23.84 -48.87 -11.23
CA LEU A 41 -24.78 -48.24 -10.31
C LEU A 41 -24.04 -47.11 -9.64
N PHE A 42 -24.18 -45.87 -10.13
CA PHE A 42 -23.75 -44.67 -9.41
C PHE A 42 -24.72 -44.42 -8.27
N ALA A 43 -24.39 -44.89 -7.08
CA ALA A 43 -24.96 -44.36 -5.86
C ALA A 43 -24.57 -42.89 -5.74
N THR A 44 -25.47 -41.98 -6.05
CA THR A 44 -25.27 -40.55 -5.78
C THR A 44 -25.30 -40.33 -4.26
N VAL A 45 -24.12 -40.34 -3.65
CA VAL A 45 -23.96 -39.82 -2.30
C VAL A 45 -24.14 -38.31 -2.41
N SER A 46 -25.31 -37.82 -2.09
CA SER A 46 -25.56 -36.41 -1.89
C SER A 46 -24.74 -35.96 -0.66
N LEU A 47 -23.55 -35.44 -0.92
CA LEU A 47 -22.82 -34.69 0.08
C LEU A 47 -23.64 -33.44 0.40
N THR A 48 -24.47 -33.50 1.43
CA THR A 48 -25.03 -32.29 2.03
C THR A 48 -23.86 -31.52 2.62
N SER A 49 -23.32 -30.59 1.85
CA SER A 49 -22.39 -29.59 2.35
C SER A 49 -23.14 -28.84 3.44
N SER A 50 -22.77 -29.07 4.71
CA SER A 50 -23.21 -28.24 5.82
C SER A 50 -22.58 -26.88 5.57
N ALA A 51 -23.33 -25.99 4.93
CA ALA A 51 -22.89 -24.61 4.74
C ALA A 51 -22.88 -23.97 6.13
N TYR A 52 -21.70 -23.84 6.72
CA TYR A 52 -21.54 -22.92 7.85
C TYR A 52 -22.02 -21.54 7.36
N PRO A 53 -22.87 -20.85 8.17
CA PRO A 53 -23.28 -19.50 7.80
C PRO A 53 -22.05 -18.65 7.60
N GLN A 54 -21.93 -18.07 6.38
CA GLN A 54 -20.84 -17.15 6.11
C GLN A 54 -21.05 -15.89 6.95
N PRO A 55 -19.99 -15.37 7.60
CA PRO A 55 -20.11 -14.14 8.37
C PRO A 55 -20.63 -13.02 7.45
N SER A 56 -21.64 -12.30 7.92
CA SER A 56 -22.25 -11.20 7.18
C SER A 56 -21.62 -9.87 7.61
N SER A 57 -21.33 -9.01 6.64
CA SER A 57 -20.93 -7.63 6.92
C SER A 57 -22.08 -6.88 7.58
N ASP A 58 -21.81 -6.20 8.69
CA ASP A 58 -22.75 -5.33 9.39
C ASP A 58 -22.52 -3.86 8.99
N THR A 59 -22.99 -3.49 7.81
CA THR A 59 -22.86 -2.11 7.31
C THR A 59 -23.53 -1.07 8.22
N ALA A 60 -24.61 -1.44 8.90
CA ALA A 60 -25.26 -0.54 9.87
C ALA A 60 -24.38 -0.33 11.10
N GLY A 61 -23.75 -1.38 11.60
CA GLY A 61 -22.77 -1.33 12.68
C GLY A 61 -21.54 -0.51 12.29
N GLU A 62 -21.03 -0.67 11.08
CA GLU A 62 -19.90 0.12 10.56
C GLU A 62 -20.23 1.62 10.54
N GLN A 63 -21.41 2.02 10.06
CA GLN A 63 -21.89 3.41 10.08
C GLN A 63 -22.08 3.94 11.52
N ARG A 64 -22.56 3.10 12.41
CA ARG A 64 -22.74 3.44 13.82
C ARG A 64 -21.39 3.72 14.48
N LEU A 65 -20.42 2.82 14.31
CA LEU A 65 -19.07 2.95 14.86
C LEU A 65 -18.35 4.19 14.29
N PHE A 66 -18.45 4.42 12.98
CA PHE A 66 -17.96 5.64 12.33
C PHE A 66 -18.51 6.92 12.98
N SER A 67 -19.82 6.94 13.29
CA SER A 67 -20.42 8.07 13.97
C SER A 67 -19.87 8.27 15.39
N LEU A 68 -19.65 7.19 16.15
CA LEU A 68 -19.09 7.23 17.51
C LEU A 68 -17.65 7.75 17.49
N ILE A 69 -16.81 7.26 16.60
CA ILE A 69 -15.42 7.74 16.41
C ILE A 69 -15.41 9.24 16.18
N ASN A 70 -16.23 9.73 15.26
CA ASN A 70 -16.25 11.14 14.93
C ASN A 70 -16.86 12.01 16.05
N GLN A 71 -17.79 11.49 16.84
CA GLN A 71 -18.29 12.19 18.03
C GLN A 71 -17.16 12.41 19.05
N GLU A 72 -16.34 11.39 19.34
CA GLU A 72 -15.20 11.55 20.25
C GLU A 72 -14.17 12.53 19.68
N ARG A 73 -13.86 12.48 18.38
CA ARG A 73 -12.94 13.43 17.76
C ARG A 73 -13.41 14.87 17.84
N VAL A 74 -14.66 15.11 17.52
CA VAL A 74 -15.26 16.47 17.61
C VAL A 74 -15.27 16.97 19.05
N LYS A 75 -15.58 16.14 20.03
CA LYS A 75 -15.54 16.46 21.46
C LYS A 75 -14.14 16.88 21.91
N GLU A 76 -13.09 16.29 21.36
CA GLU A 76 -11.69 16.63 21.63
C GLU A 76 -11.17 17.78 20.71
N GLY A 77 -12.03 18.39 19.90
CA GLY A 77 -11.67 19.52 19.02
C GLY A 77 -10.90 19.13 17.76
N LEU A 78 -10.93 17.84 17.39
CA LEU A 78 -10.29 17.32 16.19
C LEU A 78 -11.23 17.36 14.98
N ALA A 79 -10.67 17.45 13.78
CA ALA A 79 -11.42 17.27 12.56
C ALA A 79 -12.02 15.86 12.48
N PRO A 80 -13.27 15.69 12.03
CA PRO A 80 -13.83 14.37 11.78
C PRO A 80 -13.05 13.66 10.67
N LEU A 81 -13.01 12.34 10.75
CA LEU A 81 -12.47 11.46 9.68
C LEU A 81 -13.51 11.31 8.57
N GLU A 82 -13.04 11.02 7.37
CA GLU A 82 -13.85 10.53 6.26
C GLU A 82 -13.94 9.00 6.30
N LEU A 83 -15.10 8.42 5.97
CA LEU A 83 -15.22 6.97 5.80
C LEU A 83 -14.72 6.61 4.39
N ASP A 84 -13.59 5.90 4.33
CA ASP A 84 -13.02 5.44 3.06
C ASP A 84 -13.37 3.97 2.82
N GLU A 85 -14.16 3.72 1.78
CA GLU A 85 -14.62 2.37 1.45
C GLU A 85 -13.48 1.43 1.04
N ARG A 86 -12.36 1.94 0.55
CA ARG A 86 -11.18 1.14 0.22
C ARG A 86 -10.52 0.64 1.51
N LEU A 87 -10.36 1.52 2.51
CA LEU A 87 -9.93 1.12 3.86
C LEU A 87 -10.91 0.14 4.49
N SER A 88 -12.23 0.37 4.35
CA SER A 88 -13.24 -0.57 4.87
C SER A 88 -13.14 -1.95 4.24
N ARG A 89 -12.78 -2.06 2.96
CA ARG A 89 -12.54 -3.37 2.34
C ARG A 89 -11.30 -4.05 2.91
N ALA A 90 -10.20 -3.32 3.17
CA ALA A 90 -9.02 -3.86 3.83
C ALA A 90 -9.38 -4.36 5.25
N ALA A 91 -10.07 -3.53 6.02
CA ALA A 91 -10.54 -3.86 7.37
C ALA A 91 -11.44 -5.11 7.39
N ARG A 92 -12.43 -5.23 6.48
CA ARG A 92 -13.29 -6.42 6.39
C ARG A 92 -12.51 -7.69 6.04
N LYS A 93 -11.50 -7.61 5.18
CA LYS A 93 -10.63 -8.75 4.85
C LYS A 93 -9.86 -9.21 6.08
N HIS A 94 -9.28 -8.29 6.83
CA HIS A 94 -8.59 -8.61 8.08
C HIS A 94 -9.54 -9.21 9.12
N THR A 95 -10.71 -8.61 9.30
CA THR A 95 -11.77 -9.14 10.18
C THR A 95 -12.14 -10.58 9.81
N GLN A 96 -12.23 -10.90 8.51
CA GLN A 96 -12.50 -12.25 8.04
C GLN A 96 -11.37 -13.23 8.41
N ILE A 97 -10.12 -12.79 8.37
CA ILE A 97 -8.97 -13.61 8.77
C ILE A 97 -8.97 -13.86 10.28
N MET A 98 -9.31 -12.86 11.10
CA MET A 98 -9.49 -13.02 12.56
C MET A 98 -10.54 -14.10 12.87
N ILE A 99 -11.68 -14.09 12.18
CA ILE A 99 -12.73 -15.12 12.35
C ILE A 99 -12.22 -16.50 11.94
N GLN A 100 -11.52 -16.62 10.81
CA GLN A 100 -10.98 -17.91 10.34
C GLN A 100 -9.97 -18.53 11.32
N ASN A 101 -9.25 -17.70 12.06
CA ASN A 101 -8.28 -18.12 13.06
C ASN A 101 -8.85 -18.16 14.49
N ASP A 102 -10.13 -17.81 14.68
CA ASP A 102 -10.78 -17.67 15.98
C ASP A 102 -9.90 -16.90 16.98
N SER A 103 -9.33 -15.78 16.54
CA SER A 103 -8.32 -15.04 17.29
C SER A 103 -8.31 -13.55 16.92
N LEU A 104 -8.07 -12.69 17.93
CA LEU A 104 -7.74 -11.29 17.73
C LEU A 104 -6.22 -11.15 17.57
N SER A 105 -5.79 -10.65 16.44
CA SER A 105 -4.39 -10.33 16.17
C SER A 105 -4.29 -9.24 15.11
N HIS A 106 -3.39 -8.29 15.27
CA HIS A 106 -3.08 -7.28 14.27
C HIS A 106 -2.37 -7.84 13.04
N GLN A 107 -1.79 -9.04 13.15
CA GLN A 107 -1.02 -9.66 12.08
C GLN A 107 -1.07 -11.19 12.21
N PHE A 108 -1.29 -11.88 11.12
CA PHE A 108 -1.17 -13.33 10.99
C PHE A 108 -0.02 -13.67 10.04
N ASP A 109 0.62 -14.83 10.21
CA ASP A 109 1.76 -15.27 9.38
C ASP A 109 1.40 -15.40 7.88
N THR A 110 0.12 -15.59 7.58
CA THR A 110 -0.41 -15.78 6.22
C THR A 110 -0.96 -14.50 5.60
N GLU A 111 -0.80 -13.37 6.27
CA GLU A 111 -1.37 -12.09 5.91
C GLU A 111 -0.29 -11.04 5.69
N GLU A 112 -0.52 -10.16 4.74
CA GLU A 112 0.32 -8.99 4.51
C GLU A 112 0.18 -7.96 5.66
N SER A 113 1.21 -7.13 5.86
CA SER A 113 1.15 -6.05 6.85
C SER A 113 0.00 -5.08 6.58
N LEU A 114 -0.47 -4.35 7.62
CA LEU A 114 -1.51 -3.32 7.47
C LEU A 114 -1.23 -2.40 6.29
N GLN A 115 0.00 -1.89 6.16
CA GLN A 115 0.40 -1.00 5.07
C GLN A 115 0.22 -1.64 3.68
N LEU A 116 0.53 -2.92 3.53
CA LEU A 116 0.33 -3.64 2.27
C LEU A 116 -1.16 -3.93 2.04
N ARG A 117 -1.91 -4.35 3.06
CA ARG A 117 -3.36 -4.57 2.97
C ARG A 117 -4.10 -3.34 2.47
N VAL A 118 -3.78 -2.15 3.00
CA VAL A 118 -4.40 -0.89 2.55
C VAL A 118 -3.91 -0.46 1.17
N SER A 119 -2.65 -0.73 0.83
CA SER A 119 -2.09 -0.46 -0.50
C SER A 119 -2.74 -1.32 -1.59
N ASP A 120 -3.03 -2.59 -1.31
CA ASP A 120 -3.72 -3.51 -2.23
C ASP A 120 -5.14 -3.04 -2.58
N GLU A 121 -5.76 -2.27 -1.69
CA GLU A 121 -7.03 -1.58 -1.95
C GLU A 121 -6.86 -0.23 -2.68
N ASN A 122 -5.67 0.07 -3.18
CA ASN A 122 -5.32 1.34 -3.83
C ASN A 122 -5.45 2.56 -2.91
N VAL A 123 -5.19 2.40 -1.62
CA VAL A 123 -5.06 3.51 -0.68
C VAL A 123 -3.61 3.94 -0.62
N ARG A 124 -3.34 5.20 -0.93
CA ARG A 124 -2.05 5.84 -0.70
C ARG A 124 -2.10 6.56 0.63
N CYS A 125 -1.22 6.21 1.54
CA CYS A 125 -1.12 6.87 2.85
C CYS A 125 0.34 7.00 3.29
N ASP A 126 0.62 7.95 4.16
CA ASP A 126 1.93 8.14 4.79
C ASP A 126 1.90 7.87 6.30
N HIS A 127 0.70 7.71 6.87
CA HIS A 127 0.46 7.28 8.24
C HIS A 127 -0.73 6.33 8.24
N ASP A 128 -0.61 5.25 8.95
CA ASP A 128 -1.64 4.24 9.15
C ASP A 128 -1.64 3.75 10.60
N GLY A 129 -2.73 3.14 11.01
CA GLY A 129 -2.90 2.53 12.32
C GLY A 129 -4.17 1.70 12.37
N GLU A 130 -4.20 0.74 13.27
CA GLU A 130 -5.30 -0.22 13.36
C GLU A 130 -5.76 -0.39 14.81
N ASN A 131 -7.07 -0.49 14.99
CA ASN A 131 -7.69 -1.04 16.21
C ASN A 131 -8.46 -2.30 15.84
N ILE A 132 -8.44 -3.27 16.74
CA ILE A 132 -9.24 -4.47 16.62
C ILE A 132 -10.02 -4.71 17.93
N ALA A 133 -11.23 -5.25 17.81
CA ALA A 133 -12.06 -5.60 18.97
C ALA A 133 -12.94 -6.82 18.69
N LEU A 134 -13.39 -7.45 19.78
CA LEU A 134 -14.37 -8.52 19.78
C LEU A 134 -15.33 -8.27 20.92
N ASP A 135 -16.62 -8.07 20.62
CA ASP A 135 -17.66 -7.85 21.62
C ASP A 135 -19.04 -8.31 21.10
N SER A 136 -20.00 -8.44 21.98
CA SER A 136 -21.40 -8.69 21.62
C SER A 136 -22.20 -7.42 21.30
N ASP A 137 -21.60 -6.24 21.54
CA ASP A 137 -22.21 -4.94 21.36
C ASP A 137 -21.19 -3.92 20.83
N ILE A 138 -21.54 -3.21 19.76
CA ILE A 138 -20.64 -2.28 19.06
C ILE A 138 -20.34 -1.04 19.93
N GLU A 139 -21.34 -0.51 20.64
CA GLU A 139 -21.19 0.63 21.55
C GLU A 139 -20.26 0.27 22.72
N VAL A 140 -20.41 -0.93 23.28
CA VAL A 140 -19.51 -1.43 24.34
C VAL A 140 -18.09 -1.59 23.80
N ALA A 141 -17.92 -2.20 22.61
CA ALA A 141 -16.60 -2.30 21.96
C ALA A 141 -15.94 -0.93 21.80
N HIS A 142 -16.67 0.08 21.32
CA HIS A 142 -16.15 1.43 21.18
C HIS A 142 -15.73 2.05 22.53
N VAL A 143 -16.55 1.88 23.57
CA VAL A 143 -16.21 2.37 24.91
C VAL A 143 -14.93 1.70 25.43
N MET A 144 -14.76 0.40 25.21
CA MET A 144 -13.56 -0.35 25.62
C MET A 144 -12.31 0.12 24.83
N LEU A 145 -12.44 0.37 23.53
CA LEU A 145 -11.37 0.94 22.72
C LEU A 145 -10.97 2.34 23.24
N MET A 146 -11.94 3.19 23.58
CA MET A 146 -11.69 4.52 24.14
C MET A 146 -11.08 4.48 25.55
N GLN A 147 -11.28 3.43 26.34
CA GLN A 147 -10.64 3.23 27.65
C GLN A 147 -9.22 2.67 27.53
N SER A 148 -8.85 2.10 26.41
CA SER A 148 -7.52 1.55 26.15
C SER A 148 -6.62 2.65 25.57
N PRO A 149 -5.52 3.04 26.25
CA PRO A 149 -4.67 4.15 25.80
C PRO A 149 -4.14 4.02 24.37
N PRO A 150 -3.65 2.86 23.88
CA PRO A 150 -3.19 2.72 22.51
C PRO A 150 -4.30 2.87 21.47
N HIS A 151 -5.47 2.23 21.72
CA HIS A 151 -6.61 2.31 20.80
C HIS A 151 -7.21 3.72 20.76
N ARG A 152 -7.35 4.36 21.91
CA ARG A 152 -7.77 5.77 22.02
C ARG A 152 -6.81 6.69 21.26
N ALA A 153 -5.51 6.43 21.33
CA ALA A 153 -4.52 7.22 20.62
C ALA A 153 -4.71 7.13 19.08
N ASN A 154 -5.10 5.98 18.53
CA ASN A 154 -5.46 5.85 17.11
C ASN A 154 -6.73 6.65 16.79
N ILE A 155 -7.81 6.48 17.55
CA ILE A 155 -9.08 7.20 17.34
C ILE A 155 -8.89 8.72 17.34
N LEU A 156 -8.04 9.22 18.24
CA LEU A 156 -7.79 10.66 18.42
C LEU A 156 -6.51 11.16 17.75
N ASN A 157 -5.89 10.40 16.86
CA ASN A 157 -4.70 10.86 16.17
C ASN A 157 -5.04 12.00 15.21
N PRO A 158 -4.46 13.21 15.39
CA PRO A 158 -4.73 14.36 14.52
C PRO A 158 -4.14 14.21 13.10
N GLN A 159 -3.24 13.27 12.90
CA GLN A 159 -2.62 13.02 11.61
C GLN A 159 -3.51 12.24 10.65
N TYR A 160 -4.48 11.47 11.14
CA TYR A 160 -5.42 10.75 10.28
C TYR A 160 -6.51 11.65 9.75
N ASN A 161 -6.91 11.41 8.49
CA ASN A 161 -8.02 12.07 7.82
C ASN A 161 -9.12 11.08 7.36
N ALA A 162 -8.87 9.79 7.41
CA ALA A 162 -9.81 8.76 7.01
C ALA A 162 -9.77 7.55 7.93
N VAL A 163 -10.87 6.79 7.94
CA VAL A 163 -11.00 5.50 8.60
C VAL A 163 -11.78 4.54 7.69
N GLY A 164 -11.36 3.28 7.68
CA GLY A 164 -12.13 2.16 7.18
C GLY A 164 -12.59 1.29 8.32
N ILE A 165 -13.80 0.75 8.25
CA ILE A 165 -14.36 -0.08 9.30
C ILE A 165 -14.82 -1.40 8.69
N GLY A 166 -14.41 -2.51 9.30
CA GLY A 166 -14.86 -3.85 8.98
C GLY A 166 -15.52 -4.48 10.19
N ILE A 167 -16.81 -4.76 10.10
CA ILE A 167 -17.55 -5.49 11.14
C ILE A 167 -18.16 -6.74 10.53
N LEU A 168 -17.79 -7.90 11.08
CA LEU A 168 -18.38 -9.18 10.73
C LEU A 168 -18.95 -9.85 11.98
N LYS A 169 -20.19 -10.35 11.86
CA LYS A 169 -20.89 -11.00 12.93
C LYS A 169 -20.79 -12.52 12.82
N THR A 170 -20.45 -13.16 13.94
CA THR A 170 -20.52 -14.62 14.12
C THR A 170 -21.37 -14.90 15.35
N ASP A 171 -22.48 -15.65 15.18
CA ASP A 171 -23.42 -15.97 16.25
C ASP A 171 -23.78 -14.73 17.10
N GLU A 172 -23.18 -14.58 18.30
CA GLU A 172 -23.45 -13.51 19.26
C GLU A 172 -22.37 -12.43 19.30
N LEU A 173 -21.26 -12.55 18.52
CA LEU A 173 -20.10 -11.67 18.62
C LEU A 173 -19.84 -10.92 17.32
N PHE A 174 -19.37 -9.67 17.46
CA PHE A 174 -18.86 -8.84 16.40
C PHE A 174 -17.33 -8.83 16.46
N TYR A 175 -16.69 -9.28 15.37
CA TYR A 175 -15.29 -8.99 15.11
C TYR A 175 -15.20 -7.65 14.41
N ILE A 176 -14.35 -6.78 14.90
CA ILE A 176 -14.27 -5.37 14.49
C ILE A 176 -12.83 -5.04 14.15
N THR A 177 -12.63 -4.36 13.01
CA THR A 177 -11.37 -3.72 12.63
C THR A 177 -11.66 -2.27 12.26
N GLU A 178 -10.84 -1.35 12.79
CA GLU A 178 -10.81 0.07 12.43
C GLU A 178 -9.43 0.36 11.82
N ASP A 179 -9.34 0.55 10.50
CA ASP A 179 -8.12 0.95 9.79
C ASP A 179 -8.10 2.46 9.61
N PHE A 180 -7.21 3.14 10.30
CA PHE A 180 -7.02 4.58 10.21
C PHE A 180 -5.91 4.91 9.23
N ALA A 181 -6.04 6.01 8.49
CA ALA A 181 -4.99 6.49 7.61
C ALA A 181 -4.99 8.01 7.41
N HIS A 182 -3.81 8.56 7.11
CA HIS A 182 -3.70 9.81 6.40
C HIS A 182 -3.65 9.51 4.90
N VAL A 183 -4.83 9.50 4.30
CA VAL A 183 -5.01 9.19 2.87
C VAL A 183 -4.53 10.37 2.03
N LEU A 184 -3.68 10.05 1.06
CA LEU A 184 -3.12 11.01 0.11
C LEU A 184 -3.88 10.94 -1.22
N PRO A 185 -3.93 12.05 -1.98
CA PRO A 185 -4.54 12.07 -3.28
C PRO A 185 -3.86 11.11 -4.26
N ASN A 186 -4.66 10.43 -5.07
CA ASN A 186 -4.18 9.63 -6.19
C ASN A 186 -4.00 10.51 -7.42
N TYR A 187 -2.80 11.04 -7.63
CA TYR A 187 -2.48 11.80 -8.82
C TYR A 187 -2.09 10.87 -9.97
N SER A 188 -2.58 11.15 -11.17
CA SER A 188 -2.04 10.61 -12.42
C SER A 188 -0.60 11.11 -12.64
N GLU A 189 0.13 10.50 -13.58
CA GLU A 189 1.48 10.98 -13.92
C GLU A 189 1.54 12.47 -14.30
N PRO A 190 0.67 12.98 -15.20
CA PRO A 190 0.68 14.40 -15.54
C PRO A 190 0.36 15.31 -14.35
N GLU A 191 -0.55 14.89 -13.46
CA GLU A 191 -0.90 15.67 -12.26
C GLU A 191 0.24 15.70 -11.27
N SER A 192 0.88 14.56 -10.97
CA SER A 192 2.02 14.50 -10.04
C SER A 192 3.19 15.34 -10.54
N ASP A 193 3.44 15.32 -11.84
CA ASP A 193 4.45 16.15 -12.49
C ASP A 193 4.12 17.65 -12.40
N ALA A 194 2.85 18.02 -12.63
CA ALA A 194 2.37 19.40 -12.52
C ALA A 194 2.44 19.92 -11.07
N PHE A 195 2.03 19.11 -10.07
CA PHE A 195 2.11 19.48 -8.63
C PHE A 195 3.56 19.69 -8.19
N ALA A 196 4.47 18.79 -8.55
CA ALA A 196 5.88 18.94 -8.22
C ALA A 196 6.48 20.19 -8.86
N GLN A 197 6.13 20.48 -10.11
CA GLN A 197 6.54 21.71 -10.80
C GLN A 197 5.96 22.97 -10.12
N GLN A 198 4.70 22.92 -9.71
CA GLN A 198 4.05 24.02 -8.99
C GLN A 198 4.77 24.29 -7.67
N ALA A 199 5.03 23.26 -6.85
CA ALA A 199 5.75 23.42 -5.58
C ALA A 199 7.13 24.07 -5.77
N ILE A 200 7.88 23.67 -6.78
CA ILE A 200 9.18 24.28 -7.14
C ILE A 200 9.02 25.77 -7.47
N SER A 201 8.02 26.09 -8.29
CA SER A 201 7.77 27.47 -8.75
C SER A 201 7.30 28.37 -7.61
N GLU A 202 6.40 27.89 -6.75
CA GLU A 202 5.87 28.63 -5.61
C GLU A 202 6.94 28.87 -4.56
N TYR A 203 7.78 27.85 -4.29
CA TYR A 203 8.90 28.04 -3.37
C TYR A 203 9.86 29.12 -3.88
N ALA A 204 10.31 29.09 -5.14
CA ALA A 204 11.18 30.10 -5.71
C ALA A 204 10.57 31.51 -5.58
N LYS A 205 9.29 31.66 -5.94
CA LYS A 205 8.56 32.92 -5.79
C LYS A 205 8.49 33.41 -4.34
N SER A 206 8.29 32.50 -3.37
CA SER A 206 8.27 32.84 -1.93
C SER A 206 9.60 33.38 -1.41
N GLN A 207 10.71 33.03 -2.10
CA GLN A 207 12.05 33.54 -1.81
C GLN A 207 12.39 34.85 -2.62
N GLY A 208 11.41 35.42 -3.33
CA GLY A 208 11.63 36.58 -4.19
C GLY A 208 12.42 36.28 -5.48
N VAL A 209 12.53 35.01 -5.84
CA VAL A 209 13.28 34.55 -7.03
C VAL A 209 12.28 34.23 -8.14
N PRO A 210 12.59 34.59 -9.42
CA PRO A 210 11.75 34.20 -10.54
C PRO A 210 11.58 32.68 -10.62
N ALA A 211 10.36 32.22 -11.00
CA ALA A 211 10.11 30.80 -11.21
C ALA A 211 11.09 30.23 -12.25
N PRO A 212 11.78 29.14 -11.95
CA PRO A 212 12.80 28.59 -12.85
C PRO A 212 12.15 28.00 -14.11
N LYS A 213 12.84 28.12 -15.25
CA LYS A 213 12.34 27.56 -16.52
C LYS A 213 12.58 26.05 -16.57
N ARG A 214 11.51 25.30 -16.84
CA ARG A 214 11.62 23.86 -17.03
C ARG A 214 12.05 23.53 -18.46
N LYS A 215 12.95 22.54 -18.59
CA LYS A 215 13.35 21.93 -19.86
C LYS A 215 12.87 20.48 -19.90
N PRO A 216 12.37 19.99 -21.05
CA PRO A 216 11.97 18.60 -21.17
C PRO A 216 13.20 17.67 -21.14
N LEU A 217 13.15 16.62 -20.34
CA LEU A 217 14.14 15.54 -20.30
C LEU A 217 13.44 14.23 -19.93
N PRO A 218 12.77 13.55 -20.90
CA PRO A 218 11.86 12.45 -20.64
C PRO A 218 12.46 11.28 -19.85
N HIS A 219 13.75 10.98 -20.04
CA HIS A 219 14.41 9.86 -19.34
C HIS A 219 14.59 10.08 -17.83
N LEU A 220 14.44 11.31 -17.32
CA LEU A 220 14.50 11.55 -15.86
C LEU A 220 13.38 10.85 -15.09
N ARG A 221 12.21 10.68 -15.70
CA ARG A 221 11.15 9.90 -15.08
C ARG A 221 11.58 8.45 -14.86
N GLN A 222 12.19 7.83 -15.89
CA GLN A 222 12.70 6.47 -15.73
C GLN A 222 13.77 6.41 -14.62
N MET A 223 14.67 7.38 -14.56
CA MET A 223 15.67 7.46 -13.49
C MET A 223 15.01 7.58 -12.10
N ALA A 224 13.91 8.32 -11.97
CA ALA A 224 13.17 8.40 -10.74
C ALA A 224 12.52 7.04 -10.36
N CYS A 225 11.98 6.30 -11.33
CA CYS A 225 11.47 4.95 -11.09
C CYS A 225 12.60 3.95 -10.72
N ASP A 226 13.77 4.08 -11.32
CA ASP A 226 14.93 3.24 -11.01
C ASP A 226 15.41 3.43 -9.56
N LEU A 227 15.28 4.65 -8.99
CA LEU A 227 15.58 4.88 -7.56
C LEU A 227 14.67 4.07 -6.64
N ALA A 228 13.39 3.91 -7.02
CA ALA A 228 12.45 3.08 -6.27
C ALA A 228 12.83 1.60 -6.33
N LEU A 229 13.20 1.09 -7.50
CA LEU A 229 13.64 -0.29 -7.67
C LEU A 229 14.90 -0.61 -6.87
N ASP A 230 15.84 0.33 -6.84
CA ASP A 230 17.10 0.20 -6.10
C ASP A 230 16.92 0.52 -4.59
N ASP A 231 15.77 1.07 -4.20
CA ASP A 231 15.46 1.62 -2.87
C ASP A 231 16.55 2.57 -2.33
N LYS A 232 17.06 3.43 -3.21
CA LYS A 232 18.19 4.33 -2.92
C LYS A 232 18.03 5.71 -3.54
N LEU A 233 18.35 6.75 -2.79
CA LEU A 233 18.36 8.14 -3.24
C LEU A 233 19.75 8.52 -3.77
N GLU A 234 20.09 8.08 -4.96
CA GLU A 234 21.37 8.38 -5.62
C GLU A 234 21.17 9.30 -6.83
N SER A 235 21.78 10.49 -6.81
CA SER A 235 21.73 11.45 -7.91
C SER A 235 22.91 11.36 -8.88
N LYS A 236 23.87 10.46 -8.67
CA LYS A 236 25.12 10.38 -9.45
C LYS A 236 24.87 10.24 -10.95
N LYS A 237 24.04 9.28 -11.36
CA LYS A 237 23.68 9.08 -12.78
C LYS A 237 23.07 10.34 -13.40
N ALA A 238 22.30 11.11 -12.64
CA ALA A 238 21.70 12.37 -13.08
C ALA A 238 22.75 13.51 -13.15
N SER A 239 23.75 13.50 -12.27
CA SER A 239 24.86 14.46 -12.31
C SER A 239 25.79 14.27 -13.52
N ASP A 240 25.85 13.05 -14.06
CA ASP A 240 26.70 12.71 -15.22
C ASP A 240 26.06 13.16 -16.57
N ILE A 241 24.86 13.72 -16.55
CA ILE A 241 24.20 14.23 -17.76
C ILE A 241 24.92 15.49 -18.26
N PRO A 242 25.28 15.57 -19.54
CA PRO A 242 26.00 16.73 -20.08
C PRO A 242 25.27 18.06 -19.83
N GLY A 243 25.98 19.04 -19.32
CA GLY A 243 25.46 20.38 -19.02
C GLY A 243 24.74 20.50 -17.68
N VAL A 244 24.64 19.44 -16.89
CA VAL A 244 24.10 19.47 -15.54
C VAL A 244 25.15 20.02 -14.58
N THR A 245 24.76 21.01 -13.77
CA THR A 245 25.58 21.63 -12.73
C THR A 245 25.27 21.08 -11.34
N SER A 246 24.04 20.63 -11.13
CA SER A 246 23.57 20.01 -9.88
C SER A 246 22.45 19.00 -10.15
N ALA A 247 22.44 17.93 -9.36
CA ALA A 247 21.34 16.97 -9.36
C ALA A 247 20.90 16.68 -7.94
N VAL A 248 19.60 16.56 -7.71
CA VAL A 248 18.97 16.21 -6.43
C VAL A 248 18.00 15.06 -6.66
N ALA A 249 18.13 14.02 -5.85
CA ALA A 249 17.16 12.93 -5.77
C ALA A 249 16.52 12.94 -4.38
N TRP A 250 15.21 12.74 -4.31
CA TRP A 250 14.48 12.62 -3.05
C TRP A 250 13.22 11.78 -3.23
N ASN A 251 12.64 11.33 -2.13
CA ASN A 251 11.30 10.77 -2.09
C ASN A 251 10.39 11.63 -1.20
N ALA A 252 9.11 11.56 -1.43
CA ALA A 252 8.10 12.27 -0.65
C ALA A 252 6.73 11.62 -0.82
N SER A 253 5.96 11.55 0.25
CA SER A 253 4.52 11.25 0.21
C SER A 253 3.72 12.44 -0.31
N ASP A 254 4.14 13.66 0.04
CA ASP A 254 3.55 14.93 -0.37
C ASP A 254 4.49 15.67 -1.34
N LEU A 255 4.02 15.87 -2.58
CA LEU A 255 4.77 16.56 -3.64
C LEU A 255 5.04 18.04 -3.34
N GLY A 256 4.31 18.65 -2.41
CA GLY A 256 4.55 20.02 -1.94
C GLY A 256 5.75 20.14 -0.98
N LYS A 257 6.22 19.04 -0.41
CA LYS A 257 7.34 19.03 0.54
C LYS A 257 8.69 18.89 -0.19
N LEU A 258 9.36 20.02 -0.42
CA LEU A 258 10.69 20.05 -1.02
C LEU A 258 11.79 19.82 0.02
N PRO A 259 12.84 19.02 -0.27
CA PRO A 259 13.95 18.78 0.67
C PRO A 259 14.83 20.03 0.85
N SER A 260 15.50 20.14 2.00
CA SER A 260 16.27 21.33 2.39
C SER A 260 17.40 21.68 1.43
N ASN A 261 18.09 20.66 0.86
CA ASN A 261 19.13 20.86 -0.15
C ASN A 261 18.56 21.48 -1.45
N LEU A 262 17.40 21.03 -1.91
CA LEU A 262 16.72 21.61 -3.07
C LEU A 262 16.22 23.03 -2.78
N LYS A 263 15.63 23.28 -1.61
CA LYS A 263 15.23 24.63 -1.17
C LYS A 263 16.37 25.62 -1.21
N ARG A 264 17.56 25.21 -0.79
CA ARG A 264 18.77 26.06 -0.86
C ARG A 264 19.14 26.42 -2.30
N LEU A 265 19.05 25.49 -3.23
CA LEU A 265 19.32 25.75 -4.65
C LEU A 265 18.26 26.67 -5.28
N LEU A 266 16.99 26.45 -4.97
CA LEU A 266 15.86 27.25 -5.47
C LEU A 266 15.77 28.66 -4.85
N GLY A 267 16.47 28.92 -3.74
CA GLY A 267 16.59 30.25 -3.16
C GLY A 267 17.48 31.23 -3.97
N GLN A 268 18.02 30.77 -5.11
CA GLN A 268 18.83 31.55 -6.01
C GLN A 268 18.28 31.45 -7.46
N PRO A 269 18.49 32.48 -8.31
CA PRO A 269 18.05 32.42 -9.71
C PRO A 269 18.73 31.29 -10.47
N LEU A 270 17.95 30.37 -11.04
CA LEU A 270 18.46 29.32 -11.91
C LEU A 270 18.49 29.86 -13.37
N SER A 271 19.65 30.35 -13.80
CA SER A 271 19.82 31.02 -15.09
C SER A 271 19.57 30.11 -16.31
N SER A 272 19.93 28.82 -16.17
CA SER A 272 19.84 27.85 -17.28
C SER A 272 18.64 26.90 -17.16
N GLY A 273 17.85 27.02 -16.09
CA GLY A 273 16.65 26.22 -15.88
C GLY A 273 16.92 24.84 -15.29
N TYR A 274 15.88 23.99 -15.30
CA TYR A 274 15.91 22.65 -14.70
C TYR A 274 15.11 21.63 -15.51
N SER A 275 15.34 20.33 -15.25
CA SER A 275 14.46 19.25 -15.67
C SER A 275 14.07 18.40 -14.43
N LEU A 276 12.89 17.80 -14.46
CA LEU A 276 12.31 17.05 -13.38
C LEU A 276 11.73 15.73 -13.87
N GLY A 277 12.02 14.64 -13.18
CA GLY A 277 11.36 13.36 -13.33
C GLY A 277 10.64 13.01 -12.03
N VAL A 278 9.39 12.55 -12.13
CA VAL A 278 8.54 12.14 -11.03
C VAL A 278 8.03 10.74 -11.32
N CYS A 279 8.14 9.84 -10.33
CA CYS A 279 7.65 8.47 -10.40
C CYS A 279 7.00 8.10 -9.06
N PHE A 280 5.76 7.62 -9.08
CA PHE A 280 5.19 6.97 -7.90
C PHE A 280 5.46 5.48 -8.00
N ALA A 281 6.11 4.92 -6.99
CA ALA A 281 6.39 3.48 -6.94
C ALA A 281 6.59 2.99 -5.50
N PRO A 282 6.23 1.73 -5.21
CA PRO A 282 6.62 1.08 -3.98
C PRO A 282 8.12 0.76 -3.97
N SER A 283 8.67 0.55 -2.78
CA SER A 283 10.02 0.04 -2.55
C SER A 283 10.05 -0.81 -1.28
N VAL A 284 11.18 -1.39 -0.95
CA VAL A 284 11.33 -2.17 0.28
C VAL A 284 11.05 -1.31 1.52
N THR A 285 11.54 -0.06 1.55
CA THR A 285 11.33 0.86 2.67
C THR A 285 9.99 1.59 2.64
N HIS A 286 9.30 1.59 1.50
CA HIS A 286 7.99 2.24 1.30
C HIS A 286 7.04 1.30 0.55
N PRO A 287 6.57 0.20 1.16
CA PRO A 287 5.76 -0.81 0.47
C PRO A 287 4.43 -0.26 -0.05
N GLY A 288 3.82 0.74 0.62
CA GLY A 288 2.64 1.46 0.13
C GLY A 288 2.90 2.45 -1.01
N GLY A 289 4.17 2.64 -1.40
CA GLY A 289 4.60 3.57 -2.43
C GLY A 289 4.75 5.01 -1.95
N VAL A 290 5.71 5.70 -2.55
CA VAL A 290 5.92 7.14 -2.42
C VAL A 290 6.29 7.72 -3.78
N TYR A 291 6.30 9.04 -3.90
CA TYR A 291 6.89 9.70 -5.06
C TYR A 291 8.41 9.70 -4.96
N TRP A 292 9.06 9.23 -6.01
CA TRP A 292 10.50 9.32 -6.23
C TRP A 292 10.75 10.42 -7.26
N LEU A 293 11.65 11.31 -6.95
CA LEU A 293 11.89 12.49 -7.78
C LEU A 293 13.38 12.67 -8.04
N VAL A 294 13.68 13.06 -9.27
CA VAL A 294 15.02 13.47 -9.70
C VAL A 294 14.93 14.83 -10.39
N MET A 295 15.66 15.80 -9.89
CA MET A 295 15.78 17.11 -10.51
C MET A 295 17.23 17.37 -10.90
N VAL A 296 17.44 17.85 -12.11
CA VAL A 296 18.74 18.35 -12.58
C VAL A 296 18.64 19.84 -12.90
N ILE A 297 19.71 20.56 -12.58
CA ILE A 297 19.89 21.99 -12.80
C ILE A 297 21.03 22.17 -13.79
N TYR A 298 20.85 23.07 -14.77
CA TYR A 298 21.82 23.35 -15.81
C TYR A 298 22.61 24.61 -15.53
#